data_be9a607cd11da0a1218968cbba437a53
#
_entry.id   be9a607cd11da0a1218968cbba437a53
#
_cell.length_a   1.000
_cell.length_b   1.000
_cell.length_c   1.000
_cell.angle_alpha   90.00
_cell.angle_beta   90.00
_cell.angle_gamma   90.00
#
_symmetry.space_group_name_H-M   'P 1'
#
loop_
_entity.id
_entity.type
_entity.pdbx_description
1 polymer ?
#
loop_
_entity_poly.entity_id
_entity_poly.type
_entity_poly.pdbx_seq_one_letter_code
_entity_poly.pdbx_strand_id
1 'polypeptide(L)'
;LFDDIKYLTEQADVSIINFEFPIVLHAGVPIAKSGPTLQGQPAAVDAVKYAGFNVCTLANNHILDQGTKCCIETRELLENAGIKTVGIGKNSAEAATVLYINQKEKGTLAIVNCCEHEFSIATDTTAGANPLNPIQQYYNIQEARTKADYVLVIVHGAVSYTHLRAHET
;
A
#
# COMPACT_ATOMS: atom_id res chain seq x y z
N LEU A 1 20.03 8.27 4.18
CA LEU A 1 18.70 8.75 4.53
C LEU A 1 18.05 7.93 5.64
N PHE A 2 18.21 6.60 5.64
CA PHE A 2 17.59 5.69 6.59
C PHE A 2 18.53 5.16 7.69
N ASP A 3 19.78 5.60 7.71
CA ASP A 3 20.81 5.07 8.62
C ASP A 3 20.41 5.18 10.10
N ASP A 4 19.74 6.28 10.45
CA ASP A 4 19.34 6.57 11.83
C ASP A 4 18.16 5.72 12.34
N ILE A 5 17.41 5.10 11.44
CA ILE A 5 16.25 4.24 11.80
C ILE A 5 16.46 2.77 11.47
N LYS A 6 17.48 2.44 10.68
CA LYS A 6 17.74 1.09 10.20
C LYS A 6 17.85 0.06 11.32
N TYR A 7 18.48 0.42 12.43
CA TYR A 7 18.60 -0.46 13.58
C TYR A 7 17.25 -0.84 14.21
N LEU A 8 16.22 0.02 14.12
CA LEU A 8 14.86 -0.27 14.60
C LEU A 8 14.15 -1.23 13.66
N THR A 9 14.23 -0.97 12.36
CA THR A 9 13.56 -1.79 11.35
C THR A 9 14.13 -3.20 11.27
N GLU A 10 15.46 -3.36 11.41
CA GLU A 10 16.14 -4.66 11.41
C GLU A 10 15.84 -5.50 12.65
N GLN A 11 15.51 -4.88 13.78
CA GLN A 11 15.13 -5.60 15.01
C GLN A 11 13.64 -5.95 15.07
N ALA A 12 12.83 -5.35 14.22
CA ALA A 12 11.39 -5.60 14.19
C ALA A 12 11.04 -6.85 13.38
N ASP A 13 10.10 -7.63 13.88
CA ASP A 13 9.57 -8.80 13.14
C ASP A 13 8.83 -8.36 11.86
N VAL A 14 8.15 -7.22 11.94
CA VAL A 14 7.43 -6.61 10.81
C VAL A 14 7.73 -5.11 10.80
N SER A 15 8.34 -4.65 9.71
CA SER A 15 8.64 -3.23 9.45
C SER A 15 7.87 -2.77 8.24
N ILE A 16 6.96 -1.81 8.43
CA ILE A 16 6.01 -1.37 7.41
C ILE A 16 6.32 0.04 6.97
N ILE A 17 6.25 0.30 5.65
CA ILE A 17 6.35 1.63 5.06
C ILE A 17 5.22 1.86 4.05
N ASN A 18 4.69 3.09 4.00
CA ASN A 18 3.84 3.51 2.88
C ASN A 18 4.71 3.86 1.67
N PHE A 19 4.47 3.18 0.54
CA PHE A 19 5.18 3.42 -0.72
C PHE A 19 4.27 4.20 -1.67
N GLU A 20 4.42 5.53 -1.69
CA GLU A 20 3.40 6.46 -2.21
C GLU A 20 3.63 6.90 -3.66
N PHE A 21 4.34 6.15 -4.46
CA PHE A 21 4.49 6.44 -5.89
C PHE A 21 4.65 5.16 -6.70
N PRO A 22 4.20 5.14 -7.97
CA PRO A 22 4.53 4.05 -8.87
C PRO A 22 5.96 4.15 -9.36
N ILE A 23 6.61 3.01 -9.55
CA ILE A 23 7.92 2.91 -10.20
C ILE A 23 7.70 2.89 -11.72
N VAL A 24 8.50 3.67 -12.43
CA VAL A 24 8.48 3.73 -13.89
C VAL A 24 9.74 3.04 -14.43
N LEU A 25 9.55 1.87 -15.06
CA LEU A 25 10.65 1.11 -15.67
C LEU A 25 11.03 1.64 -17.07
N HIS A 26 10.03 2.04 -17.85
CA HIS A 26 10.21 2.44 -19.25
C HIS A 26 9.54 3.77 -19.53
N ALA A 27 8.20 3.75 -19.68
CA ALA A 27 7.38 4.94 -19.87
C ALA A 27 6.08 4.79 -19.09
N GLY A 28 5.78 5.78 -18.24
CA GLY A 28 4.49 5.91 -17.59
C GLY A 28 3.50 6.62 -18.50
N VAL A 29 2.22 6.41 -18.24
CA VAL A 29 1.12 7.17 -18.85
C VAL A 29 0.41 7.88 -17.71
N PRO A 30 0.75 9.16 -17.44
CA PRO A 30 0.15 9.90 -16.34
C PRO A 30 -1.37 9.93 -16.43
N ILE A 31 -2.05 9.68 -15.32
CA ILE A 31 -3.50 9.82 -15.25
C ILE A 31 -3.90 11.30 -15.20
N ALA A 32 -5.10 11.61 -15.71
CA ALA A 32 -5.68 12.95 -15.58
C ALA A 32 -6.20 13.13 -14.14
N LYS A 33 -5.55 13.98 -13.37
CA LYS A 33 -5.98 14.33 -12.00
C LYS A 33 -5.59 15.77 -11.67
N SER A 34 -6.20 16.33 -10.62
CA SER A 34 -5.72 17.56 -10.00
C SER A 34 -4.52 17.28 -9.10
N GLY A 35 -3.57 18.21 -9.05
CA GLY A 35 -2.34 18.06 -8.24
C GLY A 35 -1.18 17.36 -8.96
N PRO A 36 -0.07 17.12 -8.27
CA PRO A 36 1.13 16.55 -8.86
C PRO A 36 0.95 15.07 -9.17
N THR A 37 1.60 14.60 -10.24
CA THR A 37 1.78 13.18 -10.53
C THR A 37 3.16 12.76 -10.05
N LEU A 38 3.20 11.75 -9.20
CA LEU A 38 4.44 11.19 -8.67
C LEU A 38 4.96 10.05 -9.55
N GLN A 39 6.26 9.84 -9.47
CA GLN A 39 6.93 8.68 -10.06
C GLN A 39 8.24 8.39 -9.33
N GLY A 40 8.60 7.13 -9.26
CA GLY A 40 9.86 6.67 -8.70
C GLY A 40 10.70 5.90 -9.70
N GLN A 41 11.96 5.70 -9.34
CA GLN A 41 12.90 4.86 -10.07
C GLN A 41 13.08 3.51 -9.38
N PRO A 42 13.53 2.45 -10.08
CA PRO A 42 13.78 1.13 -9.50
C PRO A 42 14.69 1.14 -8.27
N ALA A 43 15.66 2.04 -8.20
CA ALA A 43 16.53 2.23 -7.04
C ALA A 43 15.78 2.53 -5.72
N ALA A 44 14.51 2.95 -5.78
CA ALA A 44 13.68 3.12 -4.59
C ALA A 44 13.42 1.79 -3.88
N VAL A 45 13.34 0.67 -4.60
CA VAL A 45 13.21 -0.68 -4.02
C VAL A 45 14.46 -1.03 -3.19
N ASP A 46 15.64 -0.74 -3.74
CA ASP A 46 16.91 -0.97 -3.03
C ASP A 46 17.00 -0.12 -1.76
N ALA A 47 16.50 1.11 -1.80
CA ALA A 47 16.46 2.00 -0.64
C ALA A 47 15.53 1.45 0.47
N VAL A 48 14.34 0.94 0.12
CA VAL A 48 13.41 0.31 1.06
C VAL A 48 14.03 -0.94 1.70
N LYS A 49 14.67 -1.77 0.87
CA LYS A 49 15.37 -2.98 1.33
C LYS A 49 16.55 -2.65 2.24
N TYR A 50 17.36 -1.66 1.85
CA TYR A 50 18.48 -1.18 2.66
C TYR A 50 18.01 -0.67 4.03
N ALA A 51 16.88 0.02 4.05
CA ALA A 51 16.28 0.55 5.27
C ALA A 51 15.69 -0.54 6.20
N GLY A 52 15.64 -1.82 5.77
CA GLY A 52 15.14 -2.93 6.58
C GLY A 52 13.62 -3.07 6.61
N PHE A 53 12.89 -2.37 5.75
CA PHE A 53 11.45 -2.57 5.63
C PHE A 53 11.14 -3.87 4.88
N ASN A 54 10.20 -4.65 5.42
CA ASN A 54 9.81 -5.95 4.86
C ASN A 54 8.36 -6.00 4.39
N VAL A 55 7.59 -4.93 4.60
CA VAL A 55 6.22 -4.75 4.10
C VAL A 55 6.05 -3.34 3.53
N CYS A 56 5.46 -3.24 2.32
CA CYS A 56 5.01 -1.98 1.73
C CYS A 56 3.49 -1.95 1.65
N THR A 57 2.88 -0.89 2.19
CA THR A 57 1.48 -0.54 1.94
C THR A 57 1.41 0.30 0.66
N LEU A 58 0.52 -0.10 -0.25
CA LEU A 58 0.42 0.48 -1.59
C LEU A 58 -0.93 1.15 -1.86
N ALA A 59 -1.95 0.95 -0.98
CA ALA A 59 -3.20 1.67 -1.10
C ALA A 59 -2.99 3.14 -0.72
N ASN A 60 -2.84 3.98 -1.73
CA ASN A 60 -2.69 5.43 -1.62
C ASN A 60 -3.18 6.13 -2.90
N ASN A 61 -3.34 7.44 -2.84
CA ASN A 61 -3.88 8.25 -3.93
C ASN A 61 -2.89 8.54 -5.08
N HIS A 62 -1.65 8.05 -4.97
CA HIS A 62 -0.61 8.25 -5.98
C HIS A 62 -0.21 6.99 -6.75
N ILE A 63 -0.62 5.80 -6.32
CA ILE A 63 -0.13 4.53 -6.90
C ILE A 63 -0.49 4.35 -8.39
N LEU A 64 -1.54 5.01 -8.89
CA LEU A 64 -1.91 5.02 -10.31
C LEU A 64 -1.37 6.20 -11.10
N ASP A 65 -0.58 7.09 -10.52
CA ASP A 65 -0.13 8.33 -11.16
C ASP A 65 0.51 8.13 -12.54
N GLN A 66 1.11 6.98 -12.78
CA GLN A 66 1.73 6.61 -14.06
C GLN A 66 0.98 5.47 -14.78
N GLY A 67 -0.29 5.27 -14.42
CA GLY A 67 -1.18 4.28 -15.02
C GLY A 67 -1.11 2.89 -14.38
N THR A 68 -2.06 2.05 -14.79
CA THR A 68 -2.26 0.70 -14.21
C THR A 68 -1.07 -0.23 -14.39
N LYS A 69 -0.35 -0.11 -15.51
CA LYS A 69 0.86 -0.92 -15.78
C LYS A 69 1.94 -0.64 -14.74
N CYS A 70 2.29 0.63 -14.52
CA CYS A 70 3.31 1.01 -13.53
C CYS A 70 2.90 0.64 -12.10
N CYS A 71 1.61 0.71 -11.76
CA CYS A 71 1.09 0.26 -10.48
C CYS A 71 1.40 -1.23 -10.24
N ILE A 72 1.08 -2.10 -11.20
CA ILE A 72 1.32 -3.54 -11.07
C ILE A 72 2.81 -3.87 -11.11
N GLU A 73 3.58 -3.24 -12.01
CA GLU A 73 5.04 -3.40 -12.08
C GLU A 73 5.72 -2.99 -10.76
N THR A 74 5.21 -1.95 -10.08
CA THR A 74 5.71 -1.53 -8.75
C THR A 74 5.57 -2.64 -7.73
N ARG A 75 4.39 -3.28 -7.65
CA ARG A 75 4.16 -4.42 -6.78
C ARG A 75 5.12 -5.57 -7.09
N GLU A 76 5.21 -5.94 -8.37
CA GLU A 76 6.07 -7.05 -8.81
C GLU A 76 7.54 -6.80 -8.48
N LEU A 77 8.02 -5.57 -8.63
CA LEU A 77 9.40 -5.21 -8.28
C LEU A 77 9.67 -5.35 -6.77
N LEU A 78 8.75 -4.88 -5.93
CA LEU A 78 8.87 -5.00 -4.48
C LEU A 78 8.84 -6.48 -4.05
N GLU A 79 7.90 -7.26 -4.58
CA GLU A 79 7.77 -8.70 -4.26
C GLU A 79 8.99 -9.50 -4.73
N ASN A 80 9.52 -9.22 -5.93
CA ASN A 80 10.75 -9.83 -6.43
C ASN A 80 11.98 -9.49 -5.58
N ALA A 81 11.96 -8.35 -4.90
CA ALA A 81 13.00 -7.97 -3.94
C ALA A 81 12.82 -8.61 -2.55
N GLY A 82 11.76 -9.41 -2.35
CA GLY A 82 11.43 -10.08 -1.10
C GLY A 82 10.63 -9.23 -0.12
N ILE A 83 10.11 -8.07 -0.56
CA ILE A 83 9.27 -7.18 0.24
C ILE A 83 7.80 -7.57 0.01
N LYS A 84 7.05 -7.81 1.09
CA LYS A 84 5.62 -8.11 1.00
C LYS A 84 4.83 -6.84 0.69
N THR A 85 3.75 -6.97 -0.09
CA THR A 85 2.90 -5.85 -0.46
C THR A 85 1.45 -6.08 -0.08
N VAL A 86 0.70 -5.00 0.12
CA VAL A 86 -0.74 -5.03 0.43
C VAL A 86 -1.41 -3.74 -0.06
N GLY A 87 -2.67 -3.85 -0.48
CA GLY A 87 -3.52 -2.70 -0.75
C GLY A 87 -3.69 -2.32 -2.22
N ILE A 88 -3.11 -3.07 -3.17
CA ILE A 88 -3.37 -2.91 -4.61
C ILE A 88 -3.63 -4.25 -5.28
N GLY A 89 -4.27 -4.21 -6.43
CA GLY A 89 -4.53 -5.40 -7.25
C GLY A 89 -4.88 -5.07 -8.69
N LYS A 90 -5.00 -6.11 -9.51
CA LYS A 90 -5.44 -6.01 -10.93
C LYS A 90 -6.93 -5.66 -11.05
N ASN A 91 -7.66 -5.81 -9.95
CA ASN A 91 -9.07 -5.46 -9.79
C ASN A 91 -9.38 -5.21 -8.30
N SER A 92 -10.59 -4.78 -7.99
CA SER A 92 -11.05 -4.47 -6.62
C SER A 92 -10.93 -5.67 -5.66
N ALA A 93 -11.25 -6.87 -6.12
CA ALA A 93 -11.17 -8.09 -5.29
C ALA A 93 -9.72 -8.41 -4.90
N GLU A 94 -8.79 -8.33 -5.85
CA GLU A 94 -7.36 -8.55 -5.59
C GLU A 94 -6.78 -7.43 -4.71
N ALA A 95 -7.16 -6.16 -4.96
CA ALA A 95 -6.72 -5.03 -4.16
C ALA A 95 -7.13 -5.12 -2.68
N ALA A 96 -8.29 -5.73 -2.41
CA ALA A 96 -8.83 -5.93 -1.07
C ALA A 96 -8.24 -7.14 -0.33
N THR A 97 -7.32 -7.88 -0.94
CA THR A 97 -6.71 -9.08 -0.32
C THR A 97 -5.95 -8.70 0.94
N VAL A 98 -6.23 -9.41 2.02
CA VAL A 98 -5.55 -9.25 3.31
C VAL A 98 -4.19 -9.93 3.27
N LEU A 99 -3.15 -9.25 3.73
CA LEU A 99 -1.83 -9.84 3.87
C LEU A 99 -1.73 -10.54 5.24
N TYR A 100 -1.41 -11.84 5.24
CA TYR A 100 -1.15 -12.60 6.45
C TYR A 100 0.35 -12.86 6.61
N ILE A 101 0.88 -12.56 7.80
CA ILE A 101 2.29 -12.79 8.16
C ILE A 101 2.30 -13.69 9.40
N ASN A 102 2.76 -14.91 9.21
CA ASN A 102 2.92 -15.86 10.31
C ASN A 102 4.30 -15.68 10.96
N GLN A 103 4.32 -15.39 12.24
CA GLN A 103 5.51 -15.20 13.08
C GLN A 103 5.67 -16.36 14.07
N LYS A 104 5.58 -17.58 13.56
CA LYS A 104 5.80 -18.84 14.33
C LYS A 104 5.25 -18.76 15.78
N GLU A 105 6.12 -18.47 16.75
CA GLU A 105 5.78 -18.44 18.18
C GLU A 105 5.02 -17.17 18.62
N LYS A 106 4.99 -16.12 17.79
CA LYS A 106 4.35 -14.84 18.10
C LYS A 106 2.94 -14.70 17.53
N GLY A 107 2.51 -15.67 16.74
CA GLY A 107 1.18 -15.67 16.11
C GLY A 107 1.16 -15.09 14.69
N THR A 108 -0.02 -14.96 14.15
CA THR A 108 -0.28 -14.45 12.80
C THR A 108 -0.79 -13.02 12.86
N LEU A 109 -0.14 -12.12 12.10
CA LEU A 109 -0.59 -10.76 11.87
C LEU A 109 -1.31 -10.69 10.52
N ALA A 110 -2.54 -10.17 10.51
CA ALA A 110 -3.27 -9.78 9.31
C ALA A 110 -3.15 -8.28 9.10
N ILE A 111 -2.83 -7.85 7.87
CA ILE A 111 -2.74 -6.44 7.50
C ILE A 111 -3.79 -6.15 6.42
N VAL A 112 -4.68 -5.22 6.73
CA VAL A 112 -5.66 -4.63 5.82
C VAL A 112 -5.16 -3.23 5.48
N ASN A 113 -5.01 -2.92 4.18
CA ASN A 113 -4.62 -1.59 3.73
C ASN A 113 -5.64 -1.07 2.72
N CYS A 114 -6.13 0.14 2.93
CA CYS A 114 -7.06 0.83 2.04
C CYS A 114 -6.79 2.34 2.02
N CYS A 115 -7.34 3.03 1.02
CA CYS A 115 -7.22 4.48 0.91
C CYS A 115 -8.53 5.16 0.56
N GLU A 116 -8.60 6.47 0.79
CA GLU A 116 -9.74 7.30 0.40
C GLU A 116 -10.04 7.20 -1.09
N HIS A 117 -11.32 7.45 -1.45
CA HIS A 117 -11.81 7.48 -2.81
C HIS A 117 -11.34 8.77 -3.52
N GLU A 118 -10.15 8.73 -4.11
CA GLU A 118 -9.64 9.81 -4.97
C GLU A 118 -9.41 9.30 -6.40
N PHE A 119 -8.12 9.20 -6.81
CA PHE A 119 -7.77 8.96 -8.22
C PHE A 119 -7.28 7.54 -8.52
N SER A 120 -6.89 6.80 -7.50
CA SER A 120 -6.10 5.56 -7.67
C SER A 120 -6.88 4.26 -7.39
N ILE A 121 -8.19 4.32 -7.33
CA ILE A 121 -9.04 3.21 -6.87
C ILE A 121 -9.18 2.12 -7.93
N ALA A 122 -9.01 0.87 -7.50
CA ALA A 122 -9.32 -0.30 -8.31
C ALA A 122 -10.83 -0.43 -8.55
N THR A 123 -11.18 -0.92 -9.74
CA THR A 123 -12.56 -1.33 -10.06
C THR A 123 -12.62 -2.84 -10.30
N ASP A 124 -13.77 -3.37 -10.64
CA ASP A 124 -13.90 -4.81 -10.93
C ASP A 124 -13.07 -5.26 -12.14
N THR A 125 -12.70 -4.32 -13.02
CA THR A 125 -11.99 -4.60 -14.26
C THR A 125 -10.68 -3.84 -14.43
N THR A 126 -10.34 -2.93 -13.51
CA THR A 126 -9.12 -2.12 -13.60
C THR A 126 -8.28 -2.22 -12.35
N ALA A 127 -6.97 -2.24 -12.55
CA ALA A 127 -6.00 -2.23 -11.45
C ALA A 127 -6.02 -0.92 -10.68
N GLY A 128 -5.67 -0.99 -9.39
CA GLY A 128 -5.56 0.17 -8.51
C GLY A 128 -5.52 -0.19 -7.04
N ALA A 129 -5.74 0.82 -6.21
CA ALA A 129 -5.75 0.73 -4.76
C ALA A 129 -7.08 0.20 -4.21
N ASN A 130 -7.01 -0.47 -3.07
CA ASN A 130 -8.17 -0.90 -2.30
C ASN A 130 -8.90 0.32 -1.73
N PRO A 131 -10.18 0.56 -2.09
CA PRO A 131 -10.92 1.71 -1.60
C PRO A 131 -11.29 1.59 -0.12
N LEU A 132 -11.35 2.73 0.57
CA LEU A 132 -11.98 2.81 1.88
C LEU A 132 -13.51 2.70 1.73
N ASN A 133 -13.99 1.47 1.57
CA ASN A 133 -15.41 1.13 1.62
C ASN A 133 -15.71 0.53 3.00
N PRO A 134 -16.46 1.23 3.89
CA PRO A 134 -16.68 0.75 5.25
C PRO A 134 -17.32 -0.63 5.35
N ILE A 135 -18.22 -0.95 4.43
CA ILE A 135 -18.91 -2.25 4.40
C ILE A 135 -17.93 -3.35 4.02
N GLN A 136 -17.16 -3.15 2.94
CA GLN A 136 -16.16 -4.12 2.50
C GLN A 136 -15.08 -4.31 3.55
N GLN A 137 -14.56 -3.22 4.13
CA GLN A 137 -13.53 -3.30 5.17
C GLN A 137 -14.05 -3.98 6.45
N TYR A 138 -15.32 -3.79 6.80
CA TYR A 138 -15.92 -4.52 7.90
C TYR A 138 -15.83 -6.05 7.68
N TYR A 139 -16.23 -6.55 6.52
CA TYR A 139 -16.16 -7.98 6.21
C TYR A 139 -14.73 -8.50 6.13
N ASN A 140 -13.82 -7.74 5.52
CA ASN A 140 -12.40 -8.09 5.46
C ASN A 140 -11.78 -8.22 6.87
N ILE A 141 -12.09 -7.29 7.77
CA ILE A 141 -11.62 -7.31 9.16
C ILE A 141 -12.25 -8.50 9.93
N GLN A 142 -13.54 -8.75 9.76
CA GLN A 142 -14.19 -9.91 10.41
C GLN A 142 -13.54 -11.23 9.94
N GLU A 143 -13.31 -11.39 8.64
CA GLU A 143 -12.63 -12.56 8.11
C GLU A 143 -11.19 -12.67 8.63
N ALA A 144 -10.45 -11.57 8.63
CA ALA A 144 -9.08 -11.52 9.13
C ALA A 144 -9.00 -11.97 10.60
N ARG A 145 -9.94 -11.54 11.44
CA ARG A 145 -10.02 -11.95 12.86
C ARG A 145 -10.25 -13.44 13.09
N THR A 146 -10.80 -14.15 12.11
CA THR A 146 -10.95 -15.62 12.21
C THR A 146 -9.67 -16.38 11.85
N LYS A 147 -8.72 -15.71 11.19
CA LYS A 147 -7.50 -16.32 10.61
C LYS A 147 -6.20 -15.82 11.24
N ALA A 148 -6.26 -14.78 12.06
CA ALA A 148 -5.08 -14.15 12.63
C ALA A 148 -5.28 -13.78 14.10
N ASP A 149 -4.19 -13.79 14.86
CA ASP A 149 -4.15 -13.38 16.26
C ASP A 149 -4.23 -11.86 16.41
N TYR A 150 -3.67 -11.15 15.44
CA TYR A 150 -3.64 -9.68 15.39
C TYR A 150 -4.13 -9.17 14.04
N VAL A 151 -4.90 -8.09 14.04
CA VAL A 151 -5.35 -7.41 12.82
C VAL A 151 -4.93 -5.95 12.88
N LEU A 152 -4.11 -5.53 11.90
CA LEU A 152 -3.69 -4.16 11.69
C LEU A 152 -4.41 -3.59 10.47
N VAL A 153 -5.13 -2.49 10.68
CA VAL A 153 -5.79 -1.75 9.59
C VAL A 153 -5.04 -0.46 9.35
N ILE A 154 -4.56 -0.28 8.12
CA ILE A 154 -3.82 0.91 7.70
C ILE A 154 -4.65 1.63 6.65
N VAL A 155 -5.04 2.85 6.97
CA VAL A 155 -5.83 3.71 6.09
C VAL A 155 -4.98 4.88 5.64
N HIS A 156 -4.87 5.07 4.32
CA HIS A 156 -4.24 6.24 3.73
C HIS A 156 -5.31 7.28 3.40
N GLY A 157 -5.12 8.51 3.91
CA GLY A 157 -5.98 9.65 3.61
C GLY A 157 -5.14 10.82 3.08
N ALA A 158 -5.59 11.48 2.03
CA ALA A 158 -4.90 12.63 1.47
C ALA A 158 -5.05 13.86 2.36
N VAL A 159 -3.98 14.63 2.50
CA VAL A 159 -3.92 15.81 3.36
C VAL A 159 -4.96 16.88 2.98
N SER A 160 -5.25 17.04 1.69
CA SER A 160 -6.24 18.00 1.18
C SER A 160 -7.66 17.78 1.73
N TYR A 161 -8.06 16.53 1.96
CA TYR A 161 -9.37 16.22 2.52
C TYR A 161 -9.42 16.30 4.03
N THR A 162 -8.37 15.92 4.72
CA THR A 162 -8.30 16.05 6.19
C THR A 162 -8.30 17.51 6.64
N HIS A 163 -7.72 18.41 5.84
CA HIS A 163 -7.69 19.83 6.13
C HIS A 163 -9.04 20.53 5.91
N LEU A 164 -9.76 20.17 4.86
CA LEU A 164 -11.11 20.69 4.60
C LEU A 164 -12.12 20.24 5.68
N ARG A 165 -12.07 18.99 6.12
CA ARG A 165 -12.95 18.47 7.18
C ARG A 165 -12.67 19.09 8.55
N ALA A 166 -11.45 19.49 8.82
CA ALA A 166 -11.10 20.18 10.07
C ALA A 166 -11.67 21.61 10.17
N HIS A 167 -12.04 22.21 9.03
CA HIS A 167 -12.65 23.56 8.99
C HIS A 167 -14.17 23.54 8.96
N GLU A 168 -14.81 22.39 8.76
CA GLU A 168 -16.27 22.24 8.73
C GLU A 168 -16.88 21.86 10.08
N THR A 169 -16.07 21.67 11.10
CA THR A 169 -16.50 21.39 12.49
C THR A 169 -16.29 22.59 13.36
#